data_1be1650ad6af372ead7edad7a869c214
#
_entry.id   1be1650ad6af372ead7edad7a869c214
#
_cell.length_a   1.000
_cell.length_b   1.000
_cell.length_c   1.000
_cell.angle_alpha   90.00
_cell.angle_beta   90.00
_cell.angle_gamma   90.00
#
_symmetry.space_group_name_H-M   'P 1'
#
loop_
_entity.id
_entity.type
_entity.pdbx_description
1 polymer ?
#
loop_
_entity_poly.entity_id
_entity_poly.type
_entity_poly.pdbx_seq_one_letter_code
_entity_poly.pdbx_strand_id
1 'polypeptide(L)'
;LAVYLLKGEQEDDIPPCSIKLFGKLRKSISFDWIKDRCGIDYKLSDADKIRFTGGKDHALCFKNSGYATIVKENQILKRERKYSLYYGEKILLIFNNGGTEIELHYKNMKPSER
;
A
#
# COMPACT_ATOMS: atom_id res chain seq x y z
N LEU A 1 3.32 -12.92 3.94
CA LEU A 1 3.04 -11.79 3.05
C LEU A 1 4.21 -11.58 2.10
N ALA A 2 3.94 -11.58 0.80
CA ALA A 2 4.94 -11.26 -0.21
C ALA A 2 4.67 -9.88 -0.76
N VAL A 3 5.72 -9.13 -1.05
CA VAL A 3 5.63 -7.74 -1.51
C VAL A 3 6.43 -7.59 -2.80
N TYR A 4 5.80 -7.03 -3.82
CA TYR A 4 6.43 -6.82 -5.11
C TYR A 4 6.25 -5.37 -5.57
N LEU A 5 7.31 -4.77 -6.07
CA LEU A 5 7.27 -3.44 -6.65
C LEU A 5 7.11 -3.55 -8.16
N LEU A 6 6.13 -2.83 -8.68
CA LEU A 6 5.96 -2.70 -10.12
C LEU A 6 6.18 -1.26 -10.51
N LYS A 7 6.91 -1.04 -11.58
CA LYS A 7 7.08 0.29 -12.16
C LYS A 7 6.22 0.39 -13.40
N GLY A 8 5.59 1.53 -13.57
CA GLY A 8 4.83 1.77 -14.79
C GLY A 8 5.73 1.90 -16.00
N GLU A 9 5.19 1.56 -17.16
CA GLU A 9 5.94 1.55 -18.40
C GLU A 9 5.62 2.72 -19.32
N GLN A 10 4.72 3.59 -18.91
CA GLN A 10 4.30 4.70 -19.77
C GLN A 10 5.27 5.86 -19.69
N GLU A 11 5.62 6.39 -20.86
CA GLU A 11 6.63 7.41 -20.95
C GLU A 11 6.11 8.82 -20.69
N ASP A 12 4.87 9.08 -21.05
CA ASP A 12 4.34 10.44 -21.01
C ASP A 12 3.86 10.88 -19.65
N ASP A 13 3.43 9.95 -18.84
CA ASP A 13 3.07 10.21 -17.47
C ASP A 13 3.99 9.41 -16.59
N ILE A 14 4.44 10.01 -15.50
CA ILE A 14 5.14 9.26 -14.49
C ILE A 14 4.05 8.59 -13.64
N PRO A 15 3.70 7.33 -13.93
CA PRO A 15 2.67 6.70 -13.14
C PRO A 15 3.18 6.49 -11.74
N PRO A 16 2.30 6.42 -10.76
CA PRO A 16 2.72 6.12 -9.41
C PRO A 16 3.39 4.76 -9.37
N CYS A 17 4.32 4.59 -8.46
CA CYS A 17 4.87 3.27 -8.21
C CYS A 17 3.73 2.34 -7.78
N SER A 18 3.76 1.12 -8.25
CA SER A 18 2.75 0.13 -7.87
C SER A 18 3.39 -0.97 -7.06
N ILE A 19 2.73 -1.31 -5.97
CA ILE A 19 3.17 -2.38 -5.07
C ILE A 19 2.09 -3.43 -5.03
N LYS A 20 2.46 -4.70 -5.14
CA LYS A 20 1.53 -5.80 -4.99
C LYS A 20 1.82 -6.55 -3.69
N LEU A 21 0.80 -6.71 -2.87
CA LEU A 21 0.86 -7.52 -1.66
C LEU A 21 0.12 -8.82 -1.90
N PHE A 22 0.72 -9.92 -1.50
CA PHE A 22 0.14 -11.26 -1.67
C PHE A 22 0.12 -11.98 -0.34
N GLY A 23 -0.97 -12.68 -0.09
CA GLY A 23 -1.05 -13.59 1.02
C GLY A 23 -1.59 -12.96 2.28
N LYS A 24 -1.49 -13.70 3.38
CA LYS A 24 -2.09 -13.35 4.65
C LYS A 24 -1.06 -12.68 5.55
N LEU A 25 -1.47 -11.61 6.18
CA LEU A 25 -0.62 -10.92 7.14
C LEU A 25 -0.89 -11.47 8.54
N ARG A 26 0.16 -11.93 9.21
CA ARG A 26 0.02 -12.55 10.54
C ARG A 26 0.33 -11.61 11.68
N LYS A 27 1.05 -10.54 11.43
CA LYS A 27 1.36 -9.53 12.45
C LYS A 27 1.33 -8.15 11.82
N SER A 28 1.20 -7.14 12.66
CA SER A 28 1.13 -5.76 12.22
C SER A 28 2.45 -5.33 11.56
N ILE A 29 2.34 -4.64 10.43
CA ILE A 29 3.50 -4.03 9.77
C ILE A 29 3.15 -2.59 9.42
N SER A 30 4.19 -1.75 9.29
CA SER A 30 4.01 -0.40 8.81
C SER A 30 4.30 -0.34 7.32
N PHE A 31 3.84 0.72 6.66
CA PHE A 31 4.17 0.92 5.25
C PHE A 31 5.67 1.12 5.05
N ASP A 32 6.35 1.65 6.06
CA ASP A 32 7.80 1.80 6.01
C ASP A 32 8.49 0.46 5.78
N TRP A 33 7.99 -0.59 6.43
CA TRP A 33 8.50 -1.95 6.22
C TRP A 33 8.28 -2.40 4.77
N ILE A 34 7.08 -2.11 4.23
CA ILE A 34 6.74 -2.45 2.84
C ILE A 34 7.66 -1.71 1.88
N LYS A 35 7.88 -0.43 2.13
CA LYS A 35 8.76 0.41 1.33
C LYS A 35 10.17 -0.18 1.25
N ASP A 36 10.71 -0.60 2.38
CA ASP A 36 12.04 -1.18 2.44
C ASP A 36 12.12 -2.48 1.63
N ARG A 37 11.08 -3.30 1.70
CA ARG A 37 11.04 -4.56 0.95
C ARG A 37 10.97 -4.34 -0.55
N CYS A 38 10.40 -3.24 -0.97
CA CYS A 38 10.30 -2.88 -2.38
C CYS A 38 11.54 -2.17 -2.90
N GLY A 39 12.52 -1.89 -2.06
CA GLY A 39 13.73 -1.20 -2.49
C GLY A 39 13.52 0.26 -2.81
N ILE A 40 12.56 0.89 -2.18
CA ILE A 40 12.32 2.32 -2.35
C ILE A 40 13.32 3.06 -1.48
N ASP A 41 14.26 3.75 -2.12
CA ASP A 41 15.38 4.37 -1.42
C ASP A 41 15.10 5.70 -0.77
N TYR A 42 14.07 6.39 -1.22
CA TYR A 42 13.83 7.71 -0.70
C TYR A 42 12.92 7.68 0.52
N LYS A 43 13.08 8.68 1.35
CA LYS A 43 12.33 8.81 2.58
C LYS A 43 10.93 9.33 2.26
N LEU A 44 9.93 8.60 2.71
CA LEU A 44 8.54 9.03 2.57
C LEU A 44 8.04 9.54 3.91
N SER A 45 7.55 10.77 3.92
CA SER A 45 6.95 11.36 5.11
C SER A 45 5.77 10.53 5.58
N ASP A 46 5.75 10.23 6.85
CA ASP A 46 4.64 9.53 7.51
C ASP A 46 4.41 8.09 7.04
N ALA A 47 5.35 7.49 6.31
CA ALA A 47 5.19 6.09 5.89
C ALA A 47 5.06 5.15 7.10
N ASP A 48 5.76 5.46 8.18
CA ASP A 48 5.72 4.65 9.41
C ASP A 48 4.40 4.82 10.17
N LYS A 49 3.60 5.81 9.82
CA LYS A 49 2.32 6.06 10.48
C LYS A 49 1.16 5.32 9.82
N ILE A 50 1.41 4.60 8.75
CA ILE A 50 0.39 3.78 8.09
C ILE A 50 0.66 2.34 8.47
N ARG A 51 -0.27 1.73 9.21
CA ARG A 51 -0.08 0.37 9.71
C ARG A 51 -1.10 -0.57 9.09
N PHE A 52 -0.64 -1.79 8.82
CA PHE A 52 -1.45 -2.84 8.24
C PHE A 52 -1.52 -4.02 9.21
N THR A 53 -2.69 -4.61 9.34
CA THR A 53 -2.91 -5.79 10.18
C THR A 53 -3.76 -6.78 9.42
N GLY A 54 -3.67 -8.06 9.79
CA GLY A 54 -4.56 -9.06 9.23
C GLY A 54 -5.96 -8.92 9.78
N GLY A 55 -6.96 -9.09 8.92
CA GLY A 55 -8.36 -9.01 9.30
C GLY A 55 -9.09 -10.30 9.01
N LYS A 56 -10.41 -10.26 9.17
CA LYS A 56 -11.28 -11.40 8.87
C LYS A 56 -11.39 -11.59 7.35
N ASP A 57 -11.68 -12.80 6.94
CA ASP A 57 -11.93 -13.15 5.54
C ASP A 57 -10.77 -12.77 4.63
N HIS A 58 -9.55 -12.95 5.14
CA HIS A 58 -8.32 -12.63 4.41
C HIS A 58 -8.20 -11.16 4.04
N ALA A 59 -8.92 -10.28 4.74
CA ALA A 59 -8.79 -8.86 4.51
C ALA A 59 -7.47 -8.35 5.09
N LEU A 60 -6.97 -7.29 4.47
CA LEU A 60 -5.86 -6.53 5.00
C LEU A 60 -6.43 -5.25 5.60
N CYS A 61 -6.35 -5.11 6.91
CA CYS A 61 -6.87 -3.92 7.58
C CYS A 61 -5.76 -2.89 7.69
N PHE A 62 -6.11 -1.62 7.52
CA PHE A 62 -5.12 -0.57 7.61
C PHE A 62 -5.68 0.67 8.29
N LYS A 63 -4.78 1.42 8.89
CA LYS A 63 -5.11 2.69 9.55
C LYS A 63 -3.98 3.67 9.29
N ASN A 64 -4.36 4.90 8.95
CA ASN A 64 -3.42 5.99 8.71
C ASN A 64 -3.43 6.93 9.90
N SER A 65 -2.34 6.96 10.66
CA SER A 65 -2.20 7.87 11.80
C SER A 65 -1.32 9.08 11.47
N GLY A 66 -0.93 9.21 10.20
CA GLY A 66 -0.09 10.32 9.75
C GLY A 66 -0.86 11.30 8.87
N TYR A 67 -0.11 12.06 8.10
CA TYR A 67 -0.68 13.09 7.23
C TYR A 67 -0.70 12.70 5.76
N ALA A 68 -0.25 11.49 5.42
CA ALA A 68 -0.40 11.00 4.05
C ALA A 68 -1.88 10.89 3.72
N THR A 69 -2.20 10.99 2.44
CA THR A 69 -3.57 10.85 1.97
C THR A 69 -3.72 9.44 1.39
N ILE A 70 -4.78 8.75 1.78
CA ILE A 70 -5.11 7.44 1.23
C ILE A 70 -6.42 7.55 0.48
N VAL A 71 -6.44 7.09 -0.77
CA VAL A 71 -7.63 7.14 -1.62
C VAL A 71 -8.02 5.71 -1.99
N LYS A 72 -9.29 5.39 -1.81
CA LYS A 72 -9.87 4.12 -2.24
C LYS A 72 -11.16 4.40 -2.98
N GLU A 73 -11.27 3.87 -4.20
CA GLU A 73 -12.47 4.05 -5.01
C GLU A 73 -12.88 5.52 -5.16
N ASN A 74 -11.87 6.36 -5.44
CA ASN A 74 -12.06 7.80 -5.62
C ASN A 74 -12.54 8.55 -4.39
N GLN A 75 -12.38 7.95 -3.21
CA GLN A 75 -12.74 8.59 -1.95
C GLN A 75 -11.51 8.72 -1.06
N ILE A 76 -11.35 9.88 -0.46
CA ILE A 76 -10.28 10.11 0.51
C ILE A 76 -10.70 9.50 1.83
N LEU A 77 -9.89 8.59 2.34
CA LEU A 77 -10.18 7.90 3.59
C LEU A 77 -9.77 8.77 4.77
N LYS A 78 -10.52 8.64 5.87
CA LYS A 78 -10.27 9.43 7.07
C LYS A 78 -9.09 8.87 7.86
N ARG A 79 -8.32 9.78 8.46
CA ARG A 79 -7.25 9.39 9.37
C ARG A 79 -7.81 8.79 10.65
N GLU A 80 -7.02 7.96 11.29
CA GLU A 80 -7.35 7.33 12.59
C GLU A 80 -8.54 6.40 12.50
N ARG A 81 -8.97 6.03 11.29
CA ARG A 81 -10.06 5.09 11.08
C ARG A 81 -9.52 3.83 10.42
N LYS A 82 -9.98 2.68 10.87
CA LYS A 82 -9.58 1.40 10.30
C LYS A 82 -10.44 1.08 9.10
N TYR A 83 -9.78 0.66 8.02
CA TYR A 83 -10.43 0.24 6.77
C TYR A 83 -9.92 -1.13 6.39
N SER A 84 -10.64 -1.80 5.51
CA SER A 84 -10.27 -3.13 5.03
C SER A 84 -9.99 -3.09 3.54
N LEU A 85 -9.02 -3.88 3.12
CA LEU A 85 -8.68 -4.08 1.72
C LEU A 85 -8.79 -5.57 1.43
N TYR A 86 -9.59 -5.92 0.42
CA TYR A 86 -9.81 -7.31 0.06
C TYR A 86 -9.04 -7.67 -1.21
N TYR A 87 -8.93 -8.96 -1.48
CA TYR A 87 -8.26 -9.42 -2.68
C TYR A 87 -8.86 -8.77 -3.92
N GLY A 88 -8.02 -8.24 -4.78
CA GLY A 88 -8.44 -7.55 -5.99
C GLY A 88 -8.63 -6.06 -5.83
N GLU A 89 -8.59 -5.56 -4.62
CA GLU A 89 -8.74 -4.14 -4.36
C GLU A 89 -7.39 -3.43 -4.30
N LYS A 90 -7.42 -2.13 -4.46
CA LYS A 90 -6.21 -1.30 -4.40
C LYS A 90 -6.50 0.00 -3.67
N ILE A 91 -5.45 0.59 -3.14
CA ILE A 91 -5.50 1.94 -2.57
C ILE A 91 -4.36 2.76 -3.17
N LEU A 92 -4.56 4.07 -3.19
CA LEU A 92 -3.52 5.01 -3.61
C LEU A 92 -3.02 5.74 -2.37
N LEU A 93 -1.72 5.70 -2.15
CA LEU A 93 -1.06 6.38 -1.04
C LEU A 93 -0.35 7.60 -1.58
N ILE A 94 -0.71 8.78 -1.08
CA ILE A 94 -0.12 10.04 -1.51
C ILE A 94 0.63 10.64 -0.34
N PHE A 95 1.95 10.74 -0.48
CA PHE A 95 2.81 11.30 0.55
C PHE A 95 3.10 12.75 0.23
N ASN A 96 2.96 13.60 1.21
CA ASN A 96 2.85 15.04 1.01
C ASN A 96 4.07 15.75 0.48
N ASN A 97 5.24 15.33 0.80
CA ASN A 97 6.43 16.07 0.42
C ASN A 97 6.85 15.74 -1.00
N GLY A 98 6.29 16.45 -1.96
CA GLY A 98 6.67 16.26 -3.33
C GLY A 98 5.72 15.44 -4.16
N GLY A 99 4.57 15.10 -3.62
CA GLY A 99 3.53 14.44 -4.38
C GLY A 99 3.86 13.01 -4.80
N THR A 100 4.58 12.30 -3.95
CA THR A 100 4.87 10.89 -4.23
C THR A 100 3.60 10.08 -4.11
N GLU A 101 3.28 9.31 -5.17
CA GLU A 101 2.07 8.49 -5.22
C GLU A 101 2.46 7.04 -5.40
N ILE A 102 1.87 6.17 -4.59
CA ILE A 102 2.13 4.74 -4.63
C ILE A 102 0.80 4.00 -4.62
N GLU A 103 0.56 3.18 -5.66
CA GLU A 103 -0.60 2.30 -5.67
C GLU A 103 -0.25 1.00 -4.97
N LEU A 104 -1.09 0.60 -4.04
CA LEU A 104 -0.92 -0.66 -3.33
C LEU A 104 -2.07 -1.58 -3.71
N HIS A 105 -1.74 -2.71 -4.30
CA HIS A 105 -2.72 -3.72 -4.75
C HIS A 105 -2.64 -4.93 -3.83
N TYR A 106 -3.80 -5.43 -3.42
CA TYR A 106 -3.86 -6.64 -2.61
C TYR A 106 -4.36 -7.79 -3.45
N LYS A 107 -3.56 -8.84 -3.56
CA LYS A 107 -3.83 -9.96 -4.45
C LYS A 107 -3.89 -11.28 -3.69
N ASN A 108 -4.64 -12.22 -4.23
CA ASN A 108 -4.79 -13.54 -3.63
C ASN A 108 -3.57 -14.44 -3.87
N MET A 109 -3.01 -14.41 -5.06
CA MET A 109 -2.02 -15.38 -5.50
C MET A 109 -0.70 -14.72 -5.85
N LYS A 110 0.39 -15.32 -5.41
CA LYS A 110 1.73 -14.88 -5.80
C LYS A 110 2.02 -15.26 -7.26
N PRO A 111 2.81 -14.44 -7.96
CA PRO A 111 3.18 -14.79 -9.33
C PRO A 111 3.89 -16.13 -9.46
N SER A 112 4.62 -16.54 -8.44
CA SER A 112 5.39 -17.78 -8.47
C SER A 112 4.56 -19.05 -8.24
N GLU A 113 3.28 -18.93 -7.99
CA GLU A 113 2.42 -20.05 -7.67
C GLU A 113 1.59 -20.54 -8.86
N ARG A 114 2.01 -20.20 -10.04
CA ARG A 114 1.30 -20.64 -11.24
C ARG A 114 1.83 -21.94 -11.75
#